data_9bd1c295feaa95e437a6442b999c4222
#
_entry.id   9bd1c295feaa95e437a6442b999c4222
#
_cell.length_a   1.000
_cell.length_b   1.000
_cell.length_c   1.000
_cell.angle_alpha   90.00
_cell.angle_beta   90.00
_cell.angle_gamma   90.00
#
_symmetry.space_group_name_H-M   'P 1'
#
loop_
_entity.id
_entity.type
_entity.pdbx_description
1 polymer ?
#
loop_
_entity_poly.entity_id
_entity_poly.type
_entity_poly.pdbx_seq_one_letter_code
_entity_poly.pdbx_strand_id
1 'polypeptide(L)' 'MTEPLPELLDAKRLRRELGITRAAAETLMRRLPVVQIEGLRKTYVRRSDVADYLEAHTFSNEQVPA' A
#
# COMPACT_ATOMS: atom_id res chain seq x y z
N MET A 1 -15.74 -21.30 -8.44
CA MET A 1 -15.88 -20.31 -7.36
C MET A 1 -15.01 -19.11 -7.67
N THR A 2 -15.57 -17.92 -7.62
CA THR A 2 -14.85 -16.70 -7.96
C THR A 2 -14.14 -16.16 -6.73
N GLU A 3 -12.87 -15.80 -6.88
CA GLU A 3 -12.17 -15.15 -5.80
C GLU A 3 -12.76 -13.76 -5.56
N PRO A 4 -12.81 -13.29 -4.31
CA PRO A 4 -13.28 -11.94 -4.05
C PRO A 4 -12.38 -10.92 -4.73
N LEU A 5 -12.97 -9.82 -5.15
CA LEU A 5 -12.20 -8.73 -5.74
C LEU A 5 -11.26 -8.15 -4.70
N PRO A 6 -10.05 -7.75 -5.12
CA PRO A 6 -9.12 -7.11 -4.19
C PRO A 6 -9.67 -5.77 -3.72
N GLU A 7 -9.41 -5.45 -2.48
CA GLU A 7 -9.74 -4.14 -1.95
C GLU A 7 -8.68 -3.14 -2.38
N LEU A 8 -9.13 -1.99 -2.85
CA LEU A 8 -8.25 -0.93 -3.33
C LEU A 8 -8.18 0.20 -2.32
N LEU A 9 -6.99 0.75 -2.18
CA LEU A 9 -6.72 1.85 -1.26
C LEU A 9 -6.09 3.01 -2.03
N ASP A 10 -6.65 4.22 -1.88
CA ASP A 10 -5.99 5.41 -2.37
C ASP A 10 -5.00 5.92 -1.31
N ALA A 11 -4.24 6.97 -1.63
CA ALA A 11 -3.24 7.50 -0.72
C ALA A 11 -3.84 7.95 0.62
N LYS A 12 -4.99 8.59 0.58
CA LYS A 12 -5.65 9.09 1.77
C LYS A 12 -6.07 7.95 2.70
N ARG A 13 -6.67 6.91 2.13
CA ARG A 13 -7.10 5.75 2.91
C ARG A 13 -5.91 4.97 3.44
N LEU A 14 -4.86 4.84 2.63
CA LEU A 14 -3.63 4.19 3.04
C LEU A 14 -3.02 4.87 4.27
N ARG A 15 -2.95 6.21 4.25
CA ARG A 15 -2.47 6.98 5.40
C ARG A 15 -3.28 6.68 6.65
N ARG A 16 -4.60 6.68 6.49
CA ARG A 16 -5.53 6.50 7.62
C ARG A 16 -5.38 5.12 8.24
N GLU A 17 -5.34 4.10 7.41
CA GLU A 17 -5.29 2.72 7.91
C GLU A 17 -3.94 2.35 8.48
N LEU A 18 -2.86 2.88 7.94
CA LEU A 18 -1.51 2.58 8.45
C LEU A 18 -1.04 3.58 9.50
N GLY A 19 -1.75 4.70 9.66
CA GLY A 19 -1.34 5.73 10.60
C GLY A 19 -0.01 6.38 10.24
N ILE A 20 0.26 6.55 8.94
CA ILE A 20 1.52 7.10 8.45
C ILE A 20 1.31 8.49 7.86
N THR A 21 2.41 9.20 7.63
CA THR A 21 2.37 10.52 7.03
C THR A 21 2.04 10.45 5.54
N ARG A 22 1.65 11.59 4.98
CA ARG A 22 1.39 11.71 3.55
C ARG A 22 2.63 11.34 2.72
N ALA A 23 3.79 11.83 3.14
CA ALA A 23 5.03 11.54 2.44
C ALA A 23 5.35 10.04 2.45
N ALA A 24 5.13 9.39 3.60
CA ALA A 24 5.33 7.95 3.71
C ALA A 24 4.37 7.17 2.82
N ALA A 25 3.10 7.59 2.78
CA ALA A 25 2.11 6.94 1.92
C ALA A 25 2.48 7.09 0.45
N GLU A 26 2.92 8.27 0.03
CA GLU A 26 3.34 8.51 -1.35
C GLU A 26 4.56 7.67 -1.72
N THR A 27 5.52 7.56 -0.81
CA THR A 27 6.68 6.71 -1.01
C THR A 27 6.27 5.25 -1.18
N LEU A 28 5.36 4.77 -0.33
CA LEU A 28 4.88 3.42 -0.38
C LEU A 28 4.19 3.14 -1.72
N MET A 29 3.36 4.06 -2.17
CA MET A 29 2.65 3.92 -3.45
C MET A 29 3.59 3.89 -4.65
N ARG A 30 4.74 4.54 -4.56
CA ARG A 30 5.74 4.48 -5.64
C ARG A 30 6.47 3.13 -5.70
N ARG A 31 6.47 2.40 -4.59
CA ARG A 31 7.16 1.11 -4.50
C ARG A 31 6.26 -0.08 -4.79
N LEU A 32 4.95 0.14 -4.78
CA LEU A 32 3.97 -0.92 -5.00
C LEU A 32 3.39 -0.84 -6.40
N PRO A 33 2.92 -1.98 -6.95
CA PRO A 33 2.12 -1.93 -8.16
C PRO A 33 0.89 -1.07 -7.93
N VAL A 34 0.55 -0.23 -8.89
CA VAL A 34 -0.60 0.65 -8.77
C VAL A 34 -1.69 0.26 -9.75
N VAL A 35 -2.92 0.52 -9.37
CA VAL A 35 -4.10 0.31 -10.22
C VAL A 35 -4.65 1.67 -10.59
N GLN A 36 -4.77 1.92 -11.88
CA GLN A 36 -5.44 3.11 -12.38
C GLN A 36 -6.71 2.69 -13.09
N ILE A 37 -7.82 3.27 -12.67
CA ILE A 37 -9.11 2.97 -13.28
C ILE A 37 -9.39 4.04 -14.33
N GLU A 38 -9.66 3.61 -15.54
CA GLU A 38 -9.94 4.53 -16.64
C GLU A 38 -11.09 5.47 -16.27
N GLY A 39 -10.88 6.74 -16.52
CA GLY A 39 -11.86 7.77 -16.17
C GLY A 39 -11.72 8.34 -14.78
N LEU A 40 -10.89 7.74 -13.92
CA LEU A 40 -10.63 8.25 -12.59
C LEU A 40 -9.21 8.78 -12.50
N ARG A 41 -9.04 9.85 -11.74
CA ARG A 41 -7.73 10.48 -11.59
C ARG A 41 -6.89 9.88 -10.48
N LYS A 42 -7.53 9.14 -9.58
CA LYS A 42 -6.84 8.57 -8.42
C LYS A 42 -6.08 7.32 -8.80
N THR A 43 -4.96 7.13 -8.13
CA THR A 43 -4.18 5.91 -8.22
C THR A 43 -4.44 5.08 -6.97
N TYR A 44 -4.59 3.79 -7.14
CA TYR A 44 -4.91 2.87 -6.05
C TYR A 44 -3.84 1.80 -5.93
N VAL A 45 -3.70 1.24 -4.75
CA VAL A 45 -2.90 0.03 -4.51
C VAL A 45 -3.83 -1.05 -3.96
N ARG A 46 -3.46 -2.29 -4.16
CA ARG A 46 -4.23 -3.41 -3.64
C ARG A 46 -3.84 -3.66 -2.18
N ARG A 47 -4.82 -3.93 -1.35
CA ARG A 47 -4.57 -4.22 0.08
C ARG A 47 -3.61 -5.38 0.25
N SER A 48 -3.73 -6.43 -0.58
CA SER A 48 -2.85 -7.59 -0.51
C SER A 48 -1.39 -7.22 -0.80
N ASP A 49 -1.15 -6.32 -1.75
CA ASP A 49 0.20 -5.86 -2.06
C ASP A 49 0.80 -5.06 -0.90
N VAL A 50 -0.03 -4.26 -0.24
CA VAL A 50 0.40 -3.52 0.96
C VAL A 50 0.78 -4.49 2.06
N ALA A 51 -0.05 -5.50 2.31
CA ALA A 51 0.21 -6.51 3.33
C ALA A 51 1.52 -7.24 3.06
N ASP A 52 1.74 -7.65 1.82
CA ASP A 52 2.97 -8.34 1.42
C ASP A 52 4.20 -7.45 1.60
N TYR A 53 4.08 -6.18 1.24
CA TYR A 53 5.18 -5.23 1.43
C TYR A 53 5.53 -5.08 2.91
N LEU A 54 4.51 -4.92 3.75
CA LEU A 54 4.74 -4.77 5.19
C LEU A 54 5.40 -6.01 5.78
N GLU A 55 4.96 -7.19 5.35
CA GLU A 55 5.55 -8.45 5.79
C GLU A 55 7.02 -8.54 5.39
N ALA A 56 7.33 -8.20 4.14
CA ALA A 56 8.69 -8.25 3.61
C ALA A 56 9.62 -7.24 4.29
N HIS A 57 9.07 -6.18 4.87
CA HIS A 57 9.83 -5.12 5.52
C HIS A 57 9.65 -5.11 7.04
N THR A 58 9.21 -6.22 7.60
CA THR A 58 9.12 -6.37 9.05
C THR A 58 10.43 -6.93 9.58
N PHE A 59 11.08 -6.16 10.45
CA PHE A 59 12.39 -6.52 11.00
C PHE A 59 12.32 -6.52 12.52
N SER A 60 13.15 -7.35 13.15
CA SER A 60 13.37 -7.21 14.57
C SER A 60 14.18 -5.93 14.83
N ASN A 61 14.15 -5.41 16.04
CA ASN A 61 14.92 -4.20 16.37
C ASN A 61 16.41 -4.33 16.07
N GLU A 62 16.94 -5.55 16.09
CA GLU A 62 18.35 -5.82 15.82
C GLU A 62 18.67 -5.88 14.33
N GLN A 63 17.65 -6.00 13.48
CA GLN A 63 17.81 -6.19 12.05
C GLN A 63 17.41 -4.98 11.22
N VAL A 64 17.00 -3.89 11.86
CA VAL A 64 16.55 -2.69 11.12
C VAL A 64 17.72 -2.13 10.34
N PRO A 65 17.56 -1.92 9.01
CA PRO A 65 18.62 -1.32 8.21
C PRO A 65 18.93 0.11 8.66
N ALA A 66 20.18 0.47 8.58
CA ALA A 66 20.63 1.81 8.94
C ALA A 66 20.18 2.86 7.90
#